data_ba6c0244c14774fa944b611af566dea8
#
_entry.id   ba6c0244c14774fa944b611af566dea8
#
_cell.length_a   1.000
_cell.length_b   1.000
_cell.length_c   1.000
_cell.angle_alpha   90.00
_cell.angle_beta   90.00
_cell.angle_gamma   90.00
#
_symmetry.space_group_name_H-M   'P 1'
#
loop_
_entity.id
_entity.type
_entity.pdbx_description
1 polymer ?
#
loop_
_entity_poly.entity_id
_entity_poly.type
_entity_poly.pdbx_seq_one_letter_code
_entity_poly.pdbx_strand_id
1 'polypeptide(L)'
;LKEMQRIVKSVAASLEYRGVFSVNFYVTSTGTLYVKNIEPGLTSIANIYDVTANVNQYEEQLRSAVGMPLHVITPLQIGLLMVVRNYQSRAIQRQWLLKNNWQFRFFNDVGDDDQAILGFVWVTGGDNLAALKNQVDDTEVWNDQA
;
A
#
# COMPACT_ATOMS: atom_id res chain seq x y z
N LEU A 1 12.33 6.62 -11.46
CA LEU A 1 12.58 6.17 -10.07
C LEU A 1 13.72 6.95 -9.40
N LYS A 2 14.90 7.07 -10.02
CA LYS A 2 16.08 7.79 -9.44
C LYS A 2 15.77 9.26 -9.10
N GLU A 3 15.00 9.94 -9.93
CA GLU A 3 14.61 11.34 -9.70
C GLU A 3 13.64 11.47 -8.51
N MET A 4 12.64 10.59 -8.40
CA MET A 4 11.77 10.52 -7.22
C MET A 4 12.56 10.34 -5.94
N GLN A 5 13.52 9.40 -5.93
CA GLN A 5 14.39 9.18 -4.78
C GLN A 5 15.23 10.42 -4.43
N ARG A 6 15.73 11.16 -5.42
CA ARG A 6 16.48 12.41 -5.19
C ARG A 6 15.60 13.47 -4.54
N ILE A 7 14.37 13.65 -5.04
CA ILE A 7 13.40 14.60 -4.48
C ILE A 7 13.06 14.22 -3.03
N VAL A 8 12.72 12.95 -2.78
CA VAL A 8 12.38 12.46 -1.42
C VAL A 8 13.55 12.70 -0.45
N LYS A 9 14.80 12.42 -0.87
CA LYS A 9 15.98 12.71 -0.03
C LYS A 9 16.14 14.20 0.27
N SER A 10 15.89 15.07 -0.70
CA SER A 10 15.95 16.52 -0.49
C SER A 10 14.86 16.99 0.46
N VAL A 11 13.64 16.47 0.32
CA VAL A 11 12.53 16.73 1.24
C VAL A 11 12.86 16.26 2.64
N ALA A 12 13.34 15.02 2.80
CA ALA A 12 13.72 14.46 4.09
C ALA A 12 14.80 15.30 4.80
N ALA A 13 15.77 15.81 4.04
CA ALA A 13 16.85 16.64 4.59
C ALA A 13 16.38 18.02 5.06
N SER A 14 15.25 18.53 4.51
CA SER A 14 14.67 19.83 4.87
C SER A 14 13.62 19.75 5.99
N LEU A 15 13.14 18.55 6.31
CA LEU A 15 12.15 18.33 7.35
C LEU A 15 12.83 18.06 8.69
N GLU A 16 12.44 18.80 9.72
CA GLU A 16 12.78 18.48 11.12
C GLU A 16 11.85 17.40 11.69
N TYR A 17 11.54 16.38 10.89
CA TYR A 17 10.59 15.32 11.22
C TYR A 17 11.31 13.98 11.42
N ARG A 18 10.95 13.28 12.48
CA ARG A 18 11.38 11.89 12.73
C ARG A 18 10.19 10.95 12.59
N GLY A 19 10.27 10.03 11.66
CA GLY A 19 9.22 9.07 11.40
C GLY A 19 9.12 8.72 9.93
N VAL A 20 8.17 7.88 9.61
CA VAL A 20 7.82 7.57 8.23
C VAL A 20 6.98 8.70 7.65
N PHE A 21 7.15 8.98 6.38
CA PHE A 21 6.32 9.91 5.63
C PHE A 21 6.19 9.44 4.19
N SER A 22 5.15 9.88 3.51
CA SER A 22 4.96 9.63 2.08
C SER A 22 5.08 10.92 1.28
N VAL A 23 5.57 10.78 0.05
CA VAL A 23 5.58 11.85 -0.95
C VAL A 23 4.81 11.37 -2.16
N ASN A 24 3.71 12.02 -2.45
CA ASN A 24 2.89 11.75 -3.61
C ASN A 24 3.30 12.63 -4.78
N PHE A 25 3.38 12.05 -5.97
CA PHE A 25 3.79 12.73 -7.18
C PHE A 25 2.71 12.72 -8.24
N TYR A 26 2.62 13.81 -9.00
CA TYR A 26 2.03 13.79 -10.34
C TYR A 26 3.11 13.52 -11.36
N VAL A 27 2.79 12.72 -12.36
CA VAL A 27 3.63 12.47 -13.53
C VAL A 27 2.89 12.99 -14.74
N THR A 28 3.47 13.95 -15.46
CA THR A 28 2.89 14.46 -16.70
C THR A 28 3.04 13.45 -17.84
N SER A 29 2.31 13.66 -18.93
CA SER A 29 2.47 12.87 -20.17
C SER A 29 3.88 12.95 -20.77
N THR A 30 4.62 14.01 -20.45
CA THR A 30 6.03 14.19 -20.85
C THR A 30 7.03 13.57 -19.86
N GLY A 31 6.55 12.94 -18.77
CA GLY A 31 7.39 12.30 -17.75
C GLY A 31 7.93 13.25 -16.68
N THR A 32 7.51 14.52 -16.66
CA THR A 32 7.91 15.48 -15.62
C THR A 32 7.23 15.17 -14.31
N LEU A 33 8.00 15.21 -13.21
CA LEU A 33 7.53 14.92 -11.86
C LEU A 33 7.20 16.20 -11.09
N TYR A 34 6.05 16.24 -10.47
CA TYR A 34 5.64 17.28 -9.51
C TYR A 34 5.25 16.65 -8.20
N VAL A 35 5.74 17.19 -7.09
CA VAL A 35 5.27 16.79 -5.75
C VAL A 35 3.83 17.27 -5.59
N LYS A 36 2.92 16.34 -5.34
CA LYS A 36 1.52 16.63 -5.07
C LYS A 36 1.34 17.07 -3.63
N ASN A 37 1.80 16.25 -2.71
CA ASN A 37 1.75 16.50 -1.27
C ASN A 37 2.78 15.64 -0.54
N ILE A 38 3.02 16.01 0.71
CA ILE A 38 3.84 15.27 1.66
C ILE A 38 2.95 14.96 2.85
N GLU A 39 2.84 13.69 3.23
CA GLU A 39 2.01 13.22 4.32
C GLU A 39 2.92 12.60 5.39
N PRO A 40 3.13 13.30 6.54
CA PRO A 40 3.85 12.71 7.65
C PRO A 40 3.02 11.63 8.33
N GLY A 41 3.69 10.55 8.75
CA GLY A 41 3.07 9.44 9.46
C GLY A 41 2.71 8.24 8.58
N LEU A 42 1.91 7.35 9.17
CA LEU A 42 1.47 6.10 8.56
C LEU A 42 0.41 6.36 7.48
N THR A 43 0.48 5.62 6.38
CA THR A 43 -0.51 5.70 5.32
C THR A 43 -1.07 4.32 4.97
N SER A 44 -2.33 4.25 4.54
CA SER A 44 -2.95 2.98 4.14
C SER A 44 -2.25 2.33 2.93
N ILE A 45 -1.72 3.13 2.02
CA ILE A 45 -0.98 2.64 0.84
C ILE A 45 0.30 1.91 1.25
N ALA A 46 0.99 2.37 2.29
CA ALA A 46 2.22 1.75 2.76
C ALA A 46 2.02 0.38 3.44
N ASN A 47 0.78 -0.05 3.67
CA ASN A 47 0.50 -1.43 4.08
C ASN A 47 0.92 -2.47 3.04
N ILE A 48 1.19 -2.06 1.80
CA ILE A 48 1.80 -2.96 0.80
C ILE A 48 3.13 -3.55 1.27
N TYR A 49 3.88 -2.83 2.10
CA TYR A 49 5.16 -3.29 2.65
C TYR A 49 5.03 -4.46 3.64
N ASP A 50 3.83 -4.72 4.19
CA ASP A 50 3.59 -5.88 5.07
C ASP A 50 3.94 -7.21 4.40
N VAL A 51 3.88 -7.28 3.06
CA VAL A 51 4.14 -8.50 2.28
C VAL A 51 5.22 -8.33 1.21
N THR A 52 5.59 -7.10 0.86
CA THR A 52 6.52 -6.84 -0.24
C THR A 52 7.91 -6.41 0.20
N ALA A 53 8.11 -6.16 1.49
CA ALA A 53 9.38 -5.78 2.06
C ALA A 53 9.69 -6.56 3.36
N ASN A 54 10.95 -6.53 3.77
CA ASN A 54 11.43 -7.18 5.00
C ASN A 54 10.97 -6.47 6.28
N VAL A 55 10.40 -5.28 6.19
CA VAL A 55 9.92 -4.48 7.31
C VAL A 55 8.72 -3.65 6.88
N ASN A 56 7.79 -3.40 7.78
CA ASN A 56 6.62 -2.60 7.55
C ASN A 56 6.75 -1.18 8.13
N GLN A 57 5.83 -0.30 7.74
CA GLN A 57 5.82 1.09 8.16
C GLN A 57 5.63 1.29 9.67
N TYR A 58 4.92 0.38 10.34
CA TYR A 58 4.62 0.50 11.77
C TYR A 58 5.88 0.29 12.61
N GLU A 59 6.67 -0.70 12.25
CA GLU A 59 7.94 -0.97 12.91
C GLU A 59 8.93 0.17 12.70
N GLU A 60 9.07 0.68 11.47
CA GLU A 60 9.96 1.80 11.17
C GLU A 60 9.52 3.10 11.87
N GLN A 61 8.21 3.35 11.96
CA GLN A 61 7.68 4.48 12.74
C GLN A 61 8.05 4.35 14.22
N LEU A 62 7.84 3.18 14.80
CA LEU A 62 8.18 2.93 16.20
C LEU A 62 9.68 3.09 16.47
N ARG A 63 10.53 2.48 15.65
CA ARG A 63 11.98 2.59 15.74
C ARG A 63 12.45 4.04 15.68
N SER A 64 11.91 4.79 14.73
CA SER A 64 12.20 6.20 14.57
C SER A 64 11.81 7.02 15.82
N ALA A 65 10.62 6.75 16.37
CA ALA A 65 10.10 7.48 17.53
C ALA A 65 10.93 7.26 18.80
N VAL A 66 11.46 6.05 19.00
CA VAL A 66 12.27 5.71 20.18
C VAL A 66 13.79 5.81 19.93
N GLY A 67 14.21 6.28 18.76
CA GLY A 67 15.62 6.48 18.42
C GLY A 67 16.41 5.18 18.17
N MET A 68 15.73 4.09 17.82
CA MET A 68 16.38 2.84 17.43
C MET A 68 16.94 2.92 16.01
N PRO A 69 17.96 2.09 15.68
CA PRO A 69 18.44 1.97 14.30
C PRO A 69 17.33 1.53 13.36
N LEU A 70 17.22 2.20 12.21
CA LEU A 70 16.27 1.83 11.15
C LEU A 70 16.82 0.65 10.32
N HIS A 71 15.90 -0.12 9.73
CA HIS A 71 16.28 -1.23 8.87
C HIS A 71 16.76 -0.75 7.50
N VAL A 72 17.62 -1.56 6.89
CA VAL A 72 17.82 -1.50 5.44
C VAL A 72 16.63 -2.19 4.77
N ILE A 73 15.84 -1.41 4.05
CA ILE A 73 14.63 -1.93 3.39
C ILE A 73 15.05 -2.76 2.17
N THR A 74 14.63 -4.02 2.17
CA THR A 74 14.88 -4.97 1.08
C THR A 74 13.54 -5.43 0.49
N PRO A 75 13.33 -5.26 -0.82
CA PRO A 75 12.16 -5.81 -1.49
C PRO A 75 12.18 -7.35 -1.44
N LEU A 76 11.04 -7.98 -1.13
CA LEU A 76 10.88 -9.43 -1.08
C LEU A 76 10.17 -9.97 -2.33
N GLN A 77 9.12 -9.32 -2.77
CA GLN A 77 8.29 -9.74 -3.90
C GLN A 77 7.46 -8.58 -4.46
N ILE A 78 6.88 -8.80 -5.62
CA ILE A 78 5.88 -7.90 -6.19
C ILE A 78 4.52 -8.18 -5.55
N GLY A 79 3.74 -7.14 -5.29
CA GLY A 79 2.39 -7.26 -4.75
C GLY A 79 1.48 -6.11 -5.16
N LEU A 80 0.17 -6.34 -5.04
CA LEU A 80 -0.86 -5.31 -5.11
C LEU A 80 -1.58 -5.24 -3.76
N LEU A 81 -1.91 -4.04 -3.33
CA LEU A 81 -2.76 -3.79 -2.18
C LEU A 81 -4.13 -3.31 -2.68
N MET A 82 -5.17 -4.07 -2.35
CA MET A 82 -6.54 -3.73 -2.68
C MET A 82 -7.30 -3.35 -1.42
N VAL A 83 -7.99 -2.22 -1.47
CA VAL A 83 -8.90 -1.81 -0.40
C VAL A 83 -10.23 -2.52 -0.60
N VAL A 84 -10.79 -3.08 0.46
CA VAL A 84 -12.11 -3.71 0.46
C VAL A 84 -13.08 -2.83 1.21
N ARG A 85 -14.21 -2.53 0.59
CA ARG A 85 -15.32 -1.81 1.22
C ARG A 85 -16.41 -2.76 1.69
N ASN A 86 -17.25 -2.29 2.60
CA ASN A 86 -18.28 -3.10 3.23
C ASN A 86 -19.26 -3.72 2.23
N TYR A 87 -19.68 -2.99 1.19
CA TYR A 87 -20.55 -3.52 0.14
C TYR A 87 -19.95 -4.70 -0.65
N GLN A 88 -18.61 -4.86 -0.65
CA GLN A 88 -17.90 -5.96 -1.31
C GLN A 88 -17.78 -7.22 -0.43
N SER A 89 -18.26 -7.18 0.81
CA SER A 89 -18.04 -8.21 1.84
C SER A 89 -18.34 -9.63 1.36
N ARG A 90 -19.49 -9.84 0.68
CA ARG A 90 -19.87 -11.16 0.18
C ARG A 90 -18.99 -11.65 -0.96
N ALA A 91 -18.61 -10.76 -1.87
CA ALA A 91 -17.75 -11.10 -3.00
C ALA A 91 -16.34 -11.44 -2.52
N ILE A 92 -15.80 -10.66 -1.59
CA ILE A 92 -14.45 -10.88 -1.06
C ILE A 92 -14.35 -12.13 -0.18
N GLN A 93 -15.39 -12.48 0.57
CA GLN A 93 -15.44 -13.74 1.33
C GLN A 93 -15.31 -14.96 0.41
N ARG A 94 -15.93 -14.93 -0.77
CA ARG A 94 -15.74 -15.99 -1.78
C ARG A 94 -14.30 -16.07 -2.26
N GLN A 95 -13.64 -14.93 -2.51
CA GLN A 95 -12.25 -14.92 -2.91
C GLN A 95 -11.34 -15.47 -1.79
N TRP A 96 -11.63 -15.18 -0.54
CA TRP A 96 -10.89 -15.71 0.60
C TRP A 96 -10.91 -17.24 0.64
N LEU A 97 -12.01 -17.86 0.26
CA LEU A 97 -12.11 -19.33 0.18
C LEU A 97 -11.38 -19.92 -1.04
N LEU A 98 -11.21 -19.15 -2.11
CA LEU A 98 -10.70 -19.63 -3.39
C LEU A 98 -9.21 -19.33 -3.63
N LYS A 99 -8.70 -18.25 -3.04
CA LYS A 99 -7.35 -17.73 -3.31
C LYS A 99 -6.41 -18.08 -2.18
N ASN A 100 -5.55 -19.07 -2.39
CA ASN A 100 -4.56 -19.52 -1.40
C ASN A 100 -3.28 -18.66 -1.34
N ASN A 101 -3.03 -17.85 -2.37
CA ASN A 101 -1.86 -16.96 -2.48
C ASN A 101 -2.17 -15.50 -2.17
N TRP A 102 -3.41 -15.18 -1.81
CA TRP A 102 -3.82 -13.85 -1.37
C TRP A 102 -3.86 -13.79 0.15
N GLN A 103 -3.50 -12.65 0.73
CA GLN A 103 -3.63 -12.40 2.16
C GLN A 103 -4.77 -11.42 2.41
N PHE A 104 -5.59 -11.72 3.42
CA PHE A 104 -6.78 -10.96 3.75
C PHE A 104 -6.69 -10.47 5.20
N ARG A 105 -7.02 -9.20 5.40
CA ARG A 105 -7.16 -8.62 6.73
C ARG A 105 -8.45 -7.82 6.78
N PHE A 106 -9.34 -8.22 7.66
CA PHE A 106 -10.61 -7.53 7.89
C PHE A 106 -10.55 -6.76 9.19
N PHE A 107 -11.21 -5.61 9.21
CA PHE A 107 -11.41 -4.83 10.42
C PHE A 107 -12.70 -5.26 11.09
N ASN A 108 -12.68 -5.23 12.43
CA ASN A 108 -13.88 -5.46 13.22
C ASN A 108 -14.69 -4.17 13.29
N ASP A 109 -16.02 -4.32 13.32
CA ASP A 109 -16.96 -3.23 13.59
C ASP A 109 -16.84 -2.02 12.63
N VAL A 110 -17.05 -2.28 11.35
CA VAL A 110 -17.09 -1.22 10.32
C VAL A 110 -18.47 -0.53 10.24
N GLY A 111 -19.45 -0.95 11.10
CA GLY A 111 -20.82 -0.44 11.06
C GLY A 111 -21.59 -0.83 9.80
N ASP A 112 -22.71 -0.13 9.56
CA ASP A 112 -23.61 -0.39 8.42
C ASP A 112 -23.31 0.49 7.20
N ASP A 113 -22.22 1.27 7.22
CA ASP A 113 -21.82 2.11 6.07
C ASP A 113 -21.21 1.23 4.96
N ASP A 114 -21.90 1.14 3.84
CA ASP A 114 -21.46 0.38 2.66
C ASP A 114 -20.11 0.86 2.11
N GLN A 115 -19.77 2.13 2.28
CA GLN A 115 -18.51 2.73 1.81
C GLN A 115 -17.37 2.60 2.84
N ALA A 116 -17.65 2.16 4.06
CA ALA A 116 -16.63 1.95 5.06
C ALA A 116 -15.57 0.94 4.60
N ILE A 117 -14.32 1.16 4.99
CA ILE A 117 -13.25 0.23 4.66
C ILE A 117 -13.39 -1.01 5.54
N LEU A 118 -13.76 -2.12 4.93
CA LEU A 118 -13.86 -3.43 5.58
C LEU A 118 -12.48 -4.05 5.85
N GLY A 119 -11.50 -3.74 5.03
CA GLY A 119 -10.17 -4.32 5.17
C GLY A 119 -9.27 -4.13 3.96
N PHE A 120 -8.21 -4.95 3.93
CA PHE A 120 -7.23 -4.98 2.85
C PHE A 120 -7.03 -6.39 2.33
N VAL A 121 -6.67 -6.49 1.05
CA VAL A 121 -6.22 -7.72 0.40
C VAL A 121 -4.87 -7.45 -0.25
N TRP A 122 -3.89 -8.30 0.07
CA TRP A 122 -2.60 -8.33 -0.60
C TRP A 122 -2.60 -9.44 -1.63
N VAL A 123 -2.42 -9.08 -2.88
CA VAL A 123 -2.33 -10.00 -4.00
C VAL A 123 -0.86 -10.18 -4.35
N THR A 124 -0.37 -11.41 -4.23
CA THR A 124 1.02 -11.78 -4.50
C THR A 124 1.09 -13.04 -5.39
N GLY A 125 2.28 -13.51 -5.71
CA GLY A 125 2.45 -14.76 -6.47
C GLY A 125 2.28 -14.60 -7.98
N GLY A 126 2.49 -13.39 -8.51
CA GLY A 126 2.59 -13.14 -9.94
C GLY A 126 4.00 -12.76 -10.36
N ASP A 127 4.38 -13.11 -11.60
CA ASP A 127 5.71 -12.81 -12.15
C ASP A 127 5.94 -11.30 -12.40
N ASN A 128 4.85 -10.56 -12.58
CA ASN A 128 4.88 -9.12 -12.82
C ASN A 128 3.56 -8.46 -12.41
N LEU A 129 3.56 -7.12 -12.41
CA LEU A 129 2.41 -6.33 -11.99
C LEU A 129 1.17 -6.55 -12.88
N ALA A 130 1.35 -6.77 -14.18
CA ALA A 130 0.24 -7.03 -15.11
C ALA A 130 -0.45 -8.36 -14.80
N ALA A 131 0.31 -9.41 -14.47
CA ALA A 131 -0.25 -10.69 -14.05
C ALA A 131 -1.06 -10.59 -12.76
N LEU A 132 -0.57 -9.82 -11.76
CA LEU A 132 -1.33 -9.57 -10.53
C LEU A 132 -2.60 -8.77 -10.79
N LYS A 133 -2.52 -7.75 -11.66
CA LYS A 133 -3.69 -6.96 -12.04
C LYS A 133 -4.76 -7.83 -12.72
N ASN A 134 -4.38 -8.67 -13.68
CA ASN A 134 -5.31 -9.61 -14.32
C ASN A 134 -6.00 -10.53 -13.29
N GLN A 135 -5.25 -11.04 -12.29
CA GLN A 135 -5.84 -11.85 -11.22
C GLN A 135 -6.91 -11.09 -10.42
N VAL A 136 -6.76 -9.79 -10.22
CA VAL A 136 -7.74 -8.94 -9.55
C VAL A 136 -8.94 -8.69 -10.47
N ASP A 137 -8.69 -8.30 -11.71
CA ASP A 137 -9.71 -7.98 -12.70
C ASP A 137 -10.63 -9.19 -12.98
N ASP A 138 -10.08 -10.41 -13.02
CA ASP A 138 -10.82 -11.67 -13.20
C ASP A 138 -11.82 -11.97 -12.07
N THR A 139 -11.70 -11.32 -10.91
CA THR A 139 -12.64 -11.50 -9.80
C THR A 139 -13.89 -10.64 -9.91
N GLU A 140 -13.84 -9.58 -10.72
CA GLU A 140 -14.88 -8.57 -10.88
C GLU A 140 -15.25 -7.81 -9.59
N VAL A 141 -14.55 -8.05 -8.48
CA VAL A 141 -14.87 -7.45 -7.17
C VAL A 141 -14.65 -5.93 -7.16
N TRP A 142 -13.70 -5.44 -7.97
CA TRP A 142 -13.31 -4.03 -8.01
C TRP A 142 -13.62 -3.32 -9.33
N ASN A 143 -14.36 -3.96 -10.24
CA ASN A 143 -14.64 -3.39 -11.58
C ASN A 143 -15.54 -2.15 -11.55
N ASP A 144 -16.33 -1.96 -10.49
CA ASP A 144 -17.22 -0.80 -10.32
C ASP A 144 -16.49 0.48 -9.86
N GLN A 145 -15.15 0.45 -9.75
CA GLN A 145 -14.33 1.60 -9.30
C GLN A 145 -13.60 2.33 -10.45
N ALA A 146 -13.95 2.06 -11.70
CA ALA A 146 -13.34 2.72 -12.87
C ALA A 146 -14.05 4.03 -13.23
#